data_60f0ad117a0e95e0db84e00d64ccc475
#
_entry.id   60f0ad117a0e95e0db84e00d64ccc475
#
_cell.length_a   1.000
_cell.length_b   1.000
_cell.length_c   1.000
_cell.angle_alpha   90.00
_cell.angle_beta   90.00
_cell.angle_gamma   90.00
#
_symmetry.space_group_name_H-M   'P 1'
#
loop_
_entity.id
_entity.type
_entity.pdbx_description
1 polymer ?
#
loop_
_entity_poly.entity_id
_entity_poly.type
_entity_poly.pdbx_seq_one_letter_code
_entity_poly.pdbx_strand_id
1 'polypeptide(L)'
;TLRMTDPRSTPSTLSSPVSRLSRRAALGLMLGGGASAAIAQGAPAVMRSPLPLPRPDGLHKLSYTSGAELVERARLTGAVSYAVADDTGKILEARGVDVALPPASVAKAVTSIYALEHLGGDFVFTTKVMATGPVVDGKVQGDLILVGSGDPTLDSDALGALAGQLVALGITGITGAFYVDGTALPQIEIIDDQQTEFASYNPSISGLNLNYNRVYFEWKKEGDTFALKMDARARKFAPDVRIASMSVVDRGLPVFDHEAGNAQDVWSVSRSALGKGGARWLPVRLPRLYAGEVFVAVANAQGVELPQALHIAKRAPDTAEHRIVAQHDSQALTKIVKHMLKYSTNLTAEILGLTASGARGLDPQDLY
;
A
#
# COMPACT_ATOMS: atom_id res chain seq x y z
N THR A 1 -12.33 -15.61 -12.80
CA THR A 1 -12.36 -16.85 -11.98
C THR A 1 -11.51 -16.60 -10.75
N LEU A 2 -12.16 -16.43 -9.60
CA LEU A 2 -11.47 -16.28 -8.30
C LEU A 2 -10.90 -17.65 -7.90
N ARG A 3 -9.59 -17.77 -7.77
CA ARG A 3 -8.96 -18.88 -7.06
C ARG A 3 -8.76 -18.47 -5.60
N MET A 4 -9.52 -19.09 -4.70
CA MET A 4 -9.13 -19.19 -3.30
C MET A 4 -7.91 -20.11 -3.22
N THR A 5 -6.80 -19.64 -2.69
CA THR A 5 -5.66 -20.50 -2.37
C THR A 5 -5.95 -21.19 -1.04
N ASP A 6 -6.27 -22.47 -1.09
CA ASP A 6 -6.32 -23.37 0.07
C ASP A 6 -4.88 -23.62 0.57
N PRO A 7 -4.56 -23.46 1.85
CA PRO A 7 -3.23 -23.73 2.39
C PRO A 7 -2.95 -25.22 2.67
N ARG A 8 -3.70 -26.17 2.11
CA ARG A 8 -3.51 -27.61 2.36
C ARG A 8 -3.45 -28.42 1.08
N SER A 9 -2.29 -28.45 0.44
CA SER A 9 -1.87 -29.60 -0.37
C SER A 9 -0.34 -29.65 -0.41
N THR A 10 0.21 -30.53 0.40
CA THR A 10 1.60 -30.97 0.34
C THR A 10 1.76 -32.03 -0.75
N PRO A 11 2.74 -31.91 -1.65
CA PRO A 11 3.19 -33.07 -2.43
C PRO A 11 4.20 -33.87 -1.62
N SER A 12 3.93 -35.14 -1.48
CA SER A 12 4.85 -36.16 -0.97
C SER A 12 5.98 -36.39 -1.96
N THR A 13 7.21 -36.08 -1.58
CA THR A 13 8.40 -36.72 -2.14
C THR A 13 9.35 -37.07 -1.02
N LEU A 14 9.61 -38.35 -0.92
CA LEU A 14 10.61 -38.97 -0.07
C LEU A 14 12.02 -38.48 -0.44
N SER A 15 12.68 -37.85 0.51
CA SER A 15 14.14 -37.80 0.57
C SER A 15 14.57 -37.61 2.03
N SER A 16 15.55 -38.39 2.42
CA SER A 16 16.08 -38.70 3.76
C SER A 16 16.37 -37.48 4.63
N PRO A 17 16.25 -37.59 5.97
CA PRO A 17 16.39 -36.48 6.88
C PRO A 17 17.86 -36.26 7.27
N VAL A 18 18.41 -35.12 6.92
CA VAL A 18 19.52 -34.55 7.69
C VAL A 18 18.89 -33.61 8.72
N SER A 19 18.74 -34.12 9.94
CA SER A 19 18.21 -33.38 11.06
C SER A 19 19.19 -32.25 11.47
N ARG A 20 18.84 -31.03 11.16
CA ARG A 20 19.42 -29.85 11.80
C ARG A 20 18.73 -29.65 13.14
N LEU A 21 19.38 -30.04 14.23
CA LEU A 21 18.94 -29.73 15.59
C LEU A 21 18.80 -28.20 15.75
N SER A 22 17.62 -27.74 16.12
CA SER A 22 17.41 -26.32 16.43
C SER A 22 18.20 -25.93 17.69
N ARG A 23 18.63 -24.67 17.80
CA ARG A 23 19.34 -24.13 18.97
C ARG A 23 18.60 -24.35 20.29
N ARG A 24 17.31 -24.59 20.28
CA ARG A 24 16.51 -24.95 21.47
C ARG A 24 16.66 -26.42 21.86
N ALA A 25 16.87 -27.33 20.91
CA ALA A 25 17.09 -28.73 21.17
C ALA A 25 18.51 -29.01 21.74
N ALA A 26 19.50 -28.18 21.32
CA ALA A 26 20.85 -28.26 21.86
C ALA A 26 20.93 -27.79 23.32
N LEU A 27 20.09 -26.85 23.76
CA LEU A 27 20.01 -26.43 25.17
C LEU A 27 19.31 -27.48 26.07
N GLY A 28 18.42 -28.26 25.53
CA GLY A 28 17.70 -29.32 26.29
C GLY A 28 18.54 -30.58 26.57
N LEU A 29 19.54 -30.86 25.75
CA LEU A 29 20.38 -32.04 25.90
C LEU A 29 21.57 -31.86 26.89
N MET A 30 21.89 -30.63 27.30
CA MET A 30 22.94 -30.34 28.29
C MET A 30 22.44 -30.34 29.73
N LEU A 31 21.12 -30.48 29.96
CA LEU A 31 20.53 -30.45 31.31
C LEU A 31 20.02 -31.82 31.82
N GLY A 32 20.27 -32.91 31.07
CA GLY A 32 19.72 -34.23 31.35
C GLY A 32 20.72 -35.30 31.76
N GLY A 33 21.84 -34.96 32.35
CA GLY A 33 22.82 -35.97 32.81
C GLY A 33 23.44 -35.61 34.15
N GLY A 34 22.89 -36.13 35.26
CA GLY A 34 23.59 -36.03 36.55
C GLY A 34 22.66 -35.82 37.76
N ALA A 35 21.74 -36.73 38.01
CA ALA A 35 21.12 -36.84 39.32
C ALA A 35 21.86 -37.92 40.14
N SER A 36 22.80 -37.51 40.95
CA SER A 36 23.31 -38.29 42.08
C SER A 36 23.24 -37.43 43.34
N ALA A 37 22.66 -38.03 44.36
CA ALA A 37 22.31 -37.44 45.65
C ALA A 37 23.42 -36.61 46.27
N ALA A 38 23.13 -35.39 46.69
CA ALA A 38 23.86 -34.64 47.72
C ALA A 38 22.87 -33.86 48.58
N ILE A 39 22.92 -34.19 49.79
CA ILE A 39 22.40 -33.74 51.07
C ILE A 39 22.12 -32.21 51.11
N ALA A 40 20.98 -31.88 51.68
CA ALA A 40 20.51 -30.53 51.97
C ALA A 40 21.55 -29.72 52.76
N GLN A 41 22.04 -28.67 52.16
CA GLN A 41 22.63 -27.51 52.83
C GLN A 41 22.19 -26.24 52.11
N GLY A 42 21.51 -25.36 52.83
CA GLY A 42 21.30 -23.94 52.56
C GLY A 42 20.78 -23.57 51.18
N ALA A 43 19.60 -22.98 51.11
CA ALA A 43 19.07 -22.37 49.87
C ALA A 43 20.15 -21.47 49.23
N PRO A 44 20.51 -21.70 47.95
CA PRO A 44 21.44 -20.80 47.29
C PRO A 44 20.79 -19.43 47.20
N ALA A 45 21.49 -18.40 47.70
CA ALA A 45 21.13 -17.03 47.47
C ALA A 45 20.80 -16.86 45.99
N VAL A 46 19.65 -16.31 45.66
CA VAL A 46 19.28 -15.94 44.30
C VAL A 46 20.43 -15.09 43.76
N MET A 47 21.29 -15.69 42.92
CA MET A 47 22.34 -14.94 42.22
C MET A 47 21.59 -13.90 41.34
N ARG A 48 21.61 -12.66 41.79
CA ARG A 48 21.22 -11.54 40.95
C ARG A 48 22.03 -11.67 39.66
N SER A 49 21.35 -11.73 38.53
CA SER A 49 22.01 -11.61 37.22
C SER A 49 23.01 -10.44 37.33
N PRO A 50 24.29 -10.61 37.04
CA PRO A 50 25.22 -9.50 37.13
C PRO A 50 24.65 -8.37 36.25
N LEU A 51 24.52 -7.18 36.83
CA LEU A 51 24.21 -6.00 36.08
C LEU A 51 25.18 -5.94 34.90
N PRO A 52 24.70 -5.60 33.67
CA PRO A 52 25.61 -5.39 32.57
C PRO A 52 26.73 -4.46 33.06
N LEU A 53 27.97 -4.90 32.96
CA LEU A 53 29.11 -4.05 33.27
C LEU A 53 28.99 -2.78 32.43
N PRO A 54 29.17 -1.57 33.03
CA PRO A 54 29.26 -0.36 32.24
C PRO A 54 30.25 -0.58 31.10
N ARG A 55 29.90 -0.21 29.90
CA ARG A 55 30.85 -0.28 28.77
C ARG A 55 32.11 0.47 29.19
N PRO A 56 33.29 -0.09 28.97
CA PRO A 56 34.54 0.62 29.25
C PRO A 56 34.53 1.98 28.54
N ASP A 57 34.89 3.03 29.25
CA ASP A 57 35.11 4.36 28.69
C ASP A 57 36.09 4.25 27.52
N GLY A 58 35.66 4.57 26.31
CA GLY A 58 36.47 4.43 25.12
C GLY A 58 35.94 3.48 24.06
N LEU A 59 35.00 2.58 24.35
CA LEU A 59 34.28 1.80 23.34
C LEU A 59 33.28 2.69 22.52
N HIS A 60 33.06 3.93 22.96
CA HIS A 60 32.37 4.96 22.20
C HIS A 60 33.27 5.72 21.20
N LYS A 61 34.57 5.47 21.23
CA LYS A 61 35.50 5.87 20.17
C LYS A 61 35.57 4.80 19.08
N LEU A 62 34.44 4.33 18.59
CA LEU A 62 34.34 4.05 17.18
C LEU A 62 34.76 5.37 16.52
N SER A 63 35.86 5.35 15.76
CA SER A 63 36.32 6.52 15.05
C SER A 63 35.13 7.13 14.33
N TYR A 64 34.63 8.24 14.86
CA TYR A 64 33.48 8.92 14.29
C TYR A 64 33.96 9.46 12.97
N THR A 65 33.59 8.80 11.89
CA THR A 65 33.85 9.30 10.56
C THR A 65 32.87 10.43 10.34
N SER A 66 33.35 11.65 10.20
CA SER A 66 32.48 12.80 9.94
C SER A 66 31.69 12.64 8.63
N GLY A 67 30.54 13.27 8.53
CA GLY A 67 29.79 13.31 7.28
C GLY A 67 30.62 13.86 6.13
N ALA A 68 31.48 14.86 6.40
CA ALA A 68 32.42 15.39 5.42
C ALA A 68 33.36 14.32 4.88
N GLU A 69 33.99 13.52 5.76
CA GLU A 69 34.86 12.42 5.35
C GLU A 69 34.12 11.33 4.58
N LEU A 70 32.88 11.02 4.96
CA LEU A 70 32.05 10.06 4.23
C LEU A 70 31.73 10.55 2.80
N VAL A 71 31.42 11.83 2.63
CA VAL A 71 31.17 12.46 1.32
C VAL A 71 32.42 12.40 0.44
N GLU A 72 33.59 12.77 1.00
CA GLU A 72 34.87 12.71 0.27
C GLU A 72 35.19 11.27 -0.18
N ARG A 73 35.01 10.28 0.70
CA ARG A 73 35.24 8.85 0.39
C ARG A 73 34.28 8.33 -0.66
N ALA A 74 33.04 8.85 -0.70
CA ALA A 74 32.03 8.45 -1.67
C ALA A 74 32.32 8.96 -3.10
N ARG A 75 33.22 9.93 -3.28
CA ARG A 75 33.63 10.52 -4.57
C ARG A 75 32.43 10.93 -5.43
N LEU A 76 31.44 11.58 -4.82
CA LEU A 76 30.24 12.02 -5.52
C LEU A 76 30.61 13.20 -6.45
N THR A 77 30.02 13.20 -7.66
CA THR A 77 30.25 14.24 -8.68
C THR A 77 29.30 15.43 -8.57
N GLY A 78 28.24 15.32 -7.77
CA GLY A 78 27.25 16.38 -7.55
C GLY A 78 27.48 17.17 -6.28
N ALA A 79 26.69 18.23 -6.11
CA ALA A 79 26.63 18.98 -4.86
C ALA A 79 25.99 18.12 -3.75
N VAL A 80 26.54 18.18 -2.55
CA VAL A 80 26.04 17.46 -1.38
C VAL A 80 25.78 18.45 -0.27
N SER A 81 24.56 18.44 0.24
CA SER A 81 24.14 19.23 1.39
C SER A 81 23.59 18.30 2.48
N TYR A 82 23.99 18.52 3.73
CA TYR A 82 23.45 17.83 4.88
C TYR A 82 23.59 18.67 6.15
N ALA A 83 22.75 18.35 7.13
CA ALA A 83 22.89 18.85 8.49
C ALA A 83 22.56 17.72 9.48
N VAL A 84 23.34 17.66 10.56
CA VAL A 84 23.08 16.80 11.70
C VAL A 84 22.80 17.68 12.89
N ALA A 85 21.69 17.48 13.55
CA ALA A 85 21.30 18.20 14.75
C ALA A 85 21.08 17.24 15.91
N ASP A 86 21.22 17.73 17.15
CA ASP A 86 20.77 17.03 18.34
C ASP A 86 19.25 17.17 18.53
N ASP A 87 18.72 16.58 19.58
CA ASP A 87 17.30 16.59 19.92
C ASP A 87 16.76 17.97 20.33
N THR A 88 17.64 18.93 20.57
CA THR A 88 17.29 20.35 20.81
C THR A 88 17.27 21.20 19.54
N GLY A 89 17.68 20.61 18.39
CA GLY A 89 17.80 21.30 17.12
C GLY A 89 19.15 22.02 16.92
N LYS A 90 20.10 21.86 17.85
CA LYS A 90 21.46 22.42 17.70
C LYS A 90 22.21 21.64 16.63
N ILE A 91 22.71 22.37 15.64
CA ILE A 91 23.52 21.78 14.56
C ILE A 91 24.87 21.29 15.13
N LEU A 92 25.14 20.01 14.97
CA LEU A 92 26.39 19.35 15.36
C LEU A 92 27.39 19.31 14.22
N GLU A 93 26.90 19.07 13.01
CA GLU A 93 27.69 19.04 11.79
C GLU A 93 26.81 19.47 10.61
N ALA A 94 27.37 20.22 9.67
CA ALA A 94 26.66 20.63 8.46
C ALA A 94 27.59 20.86 7.29
N ARG A 95 27.06 20.69 6.08
CA ARG A 95 27.71 21.01 4.80
C ARG A 95 26.68 21.56 3.83
N GLY A 96 26.98 22.69 3.19
CA GLY A 96 26.16 23.24 2.11
C GLY A 96 24.73 23.59 2.55
N VAL A 97 24.52 24.05 3.77
CA VAL A 97 23.18 24.37 4.30
C VAL A 97 22.49 25.50 3.57
N ASP A 98 23.27 26.40 2.94
CA ASP A 98 22.78 27.53 2.14
C ASP A 98 22.62 27.15 0.65
N VAL A 99 22.91 25.91 0.26
CA VAL A 99 22.80 25.48 -1.12
C VAL A 99 21.40 24.89 -1.32
N ALA A 100 20.60 25.55 -2.15
CA ALA A 100 19.29 25.06 -2.54
C ALA A 100 19.42 23.84 -3.47
N LEU A 101 19.13 22.68 -2.95
CA LEU A 101 19.05 21.42 -3.70
C LEU A 101 17.62 20.91 -3.72
N PRO A 102 17.18 20.21 -4.79
CA PRO A 102 15.88 19.56 -4.80
C PRO A 102 15.75 18.60 -3.61
N PRO A 103 14.74 18.75 -2.75
CA PRO A 103 14.61 17.93 -1.54
C PRO A 103 14.19 16.49 -1.86
N ALA A 104 13.69 16.23 -3.06
CA ALA A 104 13.10 14.94 -3.46
C ALA A 104 12.15 14.43 -2.35
N SER A 105 12.26 13.16 -1.97
CA SER A 105 11.38 12.56 -0.96
C SER A 105 11.58 13.09 0.47
N VAL A 106 12.59 13.90 0.75
CA VAL A 106 12.71 14.57 2.05
C VAL A 106 11.57 15.58 2.26
N ALA A 107 10.98 16.12 1.18
CA ALA A 107 9.80 16.99 1.25
C ALA A 107 8.62 16.31 1.98
N LYS A 108 8.53 14.97 1.95
CA LYS A 108 7.49 14.21 2.66
C LYS A 108 7.52 14.39 4.19
N ALA A 109 8.66 14.80 4.76
CA ALA A 109 8.71 15.17 6.17
C ALA A 109 7.87 16.42 6.44
N VAL A 110 7.93 17.43 5.56
CA VAL A 110 7.12 18.65 5.64
C VAL A 110 5.64 18.31 5.45
N THR A 111 5.30 17.51 4.41
CA THR A 111 3.93 17.02 4.19
C THR A 111 3.40 16.27 5.41
N SER A 112 4.26 15.48 6.08
CA SER A 112 3.87 14.73 7.28
C SER A 112 3.49 15.64 8.44
N ILE A 113 4.31 16.65 8.70
CA ILE A 113 4.07 17.64 9.77
C ILE A 113 2.78 18.41 9.45
N TYR A 114 2.64 18.88 8.22
CA TYR A 114 1.46 19.60 7.76
C TYR A 114 0.17 18.79 7.93
N ALA A 115 0.19 17.52 7.52
CA ALA A 115 -0.96 16.64 7.67
C ALA A 115 -1.28 16.34 9.15
N LEU A 116 -0.27 16.06 9.98
CA LEU A 116 -0.46 15.80 11.41
C LEU A 116 -0.99 17.02 12.16
N GLU A 117 -0.55 18.22 11.80
CA GLU A 117 -1.00 19.47 12.42
C GLU A 117 -2.47 19.78 12.10
N HIS A 118 -2.90 19.56 10.85
CA HIS A 118 -4.23 19.97 10.41
C HIS A 118 -5.30 18.88 10.49
N LEU A 119 -4.91 17.62 10.47
CA LEU A 119 -5.84 16.48 10.57
C LEU A 119 -5.82 15.82 11.95
N GLY A 120 -4.71 15.92 12.68
CA GLY A 120 -4.49 15.18 13.92
C GLY A 120 -3.99 13.77 13.71
N GLY A 121 -3.24 13.24 14.70
CA GLY A 121 -2.59 11.92 14.59
C GLY A 121 -3.54 10.74 14.51
N ASP A 122 -4.74 10.87 15.07
CA ASP A 122 -5.78 9.83 15.13
C ASP A 122 -6.77 9.89 13.95
N PHE A 123 -6.60 10.85 13.02
CA PHE A 123 -7.43 10.95 11.83
C PHE A 123 -7.43 9.65 11.05
N VAL A 124 -8.60 9.25 10.55
CA VAL A 124 -8.80 8.09 9.67
C VAL A 124 -9.55 8.49 8.41
N PHE A 125 -9.21 7.87 7.31
CA PHE A 125 -10.00 7.91 6.08
C PHE A 125 -11.11 6.86 6.16
N THR A 126 -12.30 7.19 5.68
CA THR A 126 -13.45 6.29 5.73
C THR A 126 -14.00 6.01 4.34
N THR A 127 -13.90 4.77 3.88
CA THR A 127 -14.59 4.31 2.66
C THR A 127 -15.94 3.74 3.04
N LYS A 128 -17.00 4.15 2.33
CA LYS A 128 -18.39 3.77 2.64
C LYS A 128 -19.05 3.09 1.45
N VAL A 129 -19.99 2.20 1.76
CA VAL A 129 -20.98 1.72 0.79
C VAL A 129 -22.35 2.23 1.25
N MET A 130 -23.01 2.96 0.38
CA MET A 130 -24.29 3.62 0.67
C MET A 130 -25.39 3.05 -0.22
N ALA A 131 -26.58 2.87 0.36
CA ALA A 131 -27.78 2.42 -0.36
C ALA A 131 -28.80 3.55 -0.44
N THR A 132 -29.43 3.72 -1.60
CA THR A 132 -30.46 4.77 -1.84
C THR A 132 -31.86 4.33 -1.46
N GLY A 133 -32.06 3.05 -1.12
CA GLY A 133 -33.37 2.51 -0.78
C GLY A 133 -33.30 1.41 0.30
N PRO A 134 -34.46 0.92 0.75
CA PRO A 134 -34.54 -0.14 1.74
C PRO A 134 -34.08 -1.50 1.17
N VAL A 135 -33.73 -2.41 2.06
CA VAL A 135 -33.49 -3.81 1.71
C VAL A 135 -34.79 -4.59 1.81
N VAL A 136 -35.23 -5.20 0.72
CA VAL A 136 -36.41 -6.04 0.63
C VAL A 136 -36.01 -7.35 -0.04
N ASP A 137 -36.34 -8.47 0.56
CA ASP A 137 -36.01 -9.82 0.07
C ASP A 137 -34.54 -9.99 -0.34
N GLY A 138 -33.63 -9.42 0.48
CA GLY A 138 -32.19 -9.45 0.25
C GLY A 138 -31.67 -8.49 -0.81
N LYS A 139 -32.51 -7.67 -1.44
CA LYS A 139 -32.06 -6.68 -2.44
C LYS A 139 -32.30 -5.26 -1.98
N VAL A 140 -31.30 -4.39 -2.19
CA VAL A 140 -31.49 -2.95 -2.06
C VAL A 140 -32.44 -2.48 -3.17
N GLN A 141 -33.58 -1.89 -2.79
CA GLN A 141 -34.56 -1.33 -3.73
C GLN A 141 -34.09 0.06 -4.18
N GLY A 142 -33.05 0.09 -4.99
CA GLY A 142 -32.41 1.31 -5.45
C GLY A 142 -30.95 1.05 -5.83
N ASP A 143 -30.17 2.11 -5.76
CA ASP A 143 -28.75 2.12 -6.14
C ASP A 143 -27.83 1.77 -4.97
N LEU A 144 -26.62 1.35 -5.29
CA LEU A 144 -25.52 1.22 -4.35
C LEU A 144 -24.37 2.15 -4.78
N ILE A 145 -23.76 2.81 -3.82
CA ILE A 145 -22.71 3.79 -4.09
C ILE A 145 -21.48 3.44 -3.25
N LEU A 146 -20.33 3.20 -3.88
CA LEU A 146 -19.03 3.08 -3.22
C LEU A 146 -18.39 4.47 -3.15
N VAL A 147 -18.25 4.99 -1.94
CA VAL A 147 -17.81 6.35 -1.66
C VAL A 147 -16.41 6.33 -1.03
N GLY A 148 -15.46 6.97 -1.69
CA GLY A 148 -14.10 7.15 -1.18
C GLY A 148 -13.92 8.50 -0.49
N SER A 149 -13.08 8.54 0.53
CA SER A 149 -12.68 9.77 1.23
C SER A 149 -11.21 10.16 0.98
N GLY A 150 -10.56 9.52 -0.01
CA GLY A 150 -9.15 9.72 -0.28
C GLY A 150 -8.23 8.72 0.40
N ASP A 151 -8.71 7.61 0.97
CA ASP A 151 -7.83 6.63 1.63
C ASP A 151 -6.68 6.17 0.71
N PRO A 152 -5.41 6.52 1.01
CA PRO A 152 -4.27 6.09 0.21
C PRO A 152 -3.88 4.63 0.45
N THR A 153 -4.50 3.97 1.44
CA THR A 153 -4.15 2.62 1.89
C THR A 153 -5.22 1.57 1.60
N LEU A 154 -6.36 1.98 1.02
CA LEU A 154 -7.43 1.08 0.62
C LEU A 154 -6.88 0.01 -0.33
N ASP A 155 -7.15 -1.24 -0.04
CA ASP A 155 -6.72 -2.39 -0.84
C ASP A 155 -7.88 -3.34 -1.18
N SER A 156 -7.62 -4.33 -2.01
CA SER A 156 -8.63 -5.31 -2.42
C SER A 156 -9.14 -6.15 -1.25
N ASP A 157 -8.35 -6.32 -0.17
CA ASP A 157 -8.79 -7.02 1.03
C ASP A 157 -9.83 -6.18 1.82
N ALA A 158 -9.64 -4.87 1.88
CA ALA A 158 -10.59 -3.95 2.48
C ALA A 158 -11.92 -3.90 1.70
N LEU A 159 -11.85 -3.89 0.36
CA LEU A 159 -13.06 -3.99 -0.49
C LEU A 159 -13.77 -5.34 -0.27
N GLY A 160 -13.02 -6.42 -0.12
CA GLY A 160 -13.58 -7.73 0.23
C GLY A 160 -14.27 -7.74 1.60
N ALA A 161 -13.71 -7.00 2.58
CA ALA A 161 -14.34 -6.85 3.90
C ALA A 161 -15.64 -6.01 3.84
N LEU A 162 -15.68 -4.95 3.03
CA LEU A 162 -16.90 -4.19 2.77
C LEU A 162 -18.00 -5.07 2.15
N ALA A 163 -17.65 -5.88 1.15
CA ALA A 163 -18.58 -6.84 0.55
C ALA A 163 -19.10 -7.86 1.59
N GLY A 164 -18.24 -8.35 2.48
CA GLY A 164 -18.63 -9.22 3.58
C GLY A 164 -19.63 -8.57 4.55
N GLN A 165 -19.55 -7.26 4.78
CA GLN A 165 -20.54 -6.54 5.59
C GLN A 165 -21.92 -6.51 4.91
N LEU A 166 -21.98 -6.39 3.57
CA LEU A 166 -23.24 -6.48 2.83
C LEU A 166 -23.87 -7.87 3.00
N VAL A 167 -23.06 -8.92 2.89
CA VAL A 167 -23.51 -10.31 3.12
C VAL A 167 -24.04 -10.49 4.55
N ALA A 168 -23.36 -9.92 5.55
CA ALA A 168 -23.78 -10.00 6.95
C ALA A 168 -25.13 -9.30 7.22
N LEU A 169 -25.47 -8.27 6.40
CA LEU A 169 -26.78 -7.62 6.41
C LEU A 169 -27.85 -8.35 5.59
N GLY A 170 -27.53 -9.52 5.02
CA GLY A 170 -28.43 -10.28 4.15
C GLY A 170 -28.62 -9.63 2.76
N ILE A 171 -27.77 -8.73 2.34
CA ILE A 171 -27.82 -8.09 1.02
C ILE A 171 -27.21 -9.06 0.01
N THR A 172 -28.01 -9.46 -0.97
CA THR A 172 -27.62 -10.37 -2.07
C THR A 172 -27.57 -9.66 -3.42
N GLY A 173 -27.98 -8.38 -3.50
CA GLY A 173 -27.95 -7.61 -4.74
C GLY A 173 -28.69 -6.28 -4.65
N ILE A 174 -28.84 -5.65 -5.79
CA ILE A 174 -29.51 -4.34 -5.95
C ILE A 174 -30.51 -4.39 -7.12
N THR A 175 -31.49 -3.50 -7.13
CA THR A 175 -32.43 -3.33 -8.26
C THR A 175 -32.07 -2.19 -9.18
N GLY A 176 -31.27 -1.25 -8.70
CA GLY A 176 -30.82 -0.07 -9.42
C GLY A 176 -29.40 -0.20 -10.00
N ALA A 177 -28.68 0.90 -10.05
CA ALA A 177 -27.34 1.02 -10.58
C ALA A 177 -26.26 0.96 -9.49
N PHE A 178 -25.03 0.66 -9.88
CA PHE A 178 -23.86 0.76 -9.01
C PHE A 178 -23.02 1.97 -9.40
N TYR A 179 -22.80 2.86 -8.42
CA TYR A 179 -22.03 4.08 -8.58
C TYR A 179 -20.72 4.01 -7.81
N VAL A 180 -19.71 4.71 -8.33
CA VAL A 180 -18.44 5.00 -7.64
C VAL A 180 -18.28 6.49 -7.44
N ASP A 181 -17.99 6.92 -6.24
CA ASP A 181 -17.76 8.31 -5.89
C ASP A 181 -16.33 8.53 -5.36
N GLY A 182 -15.60 9.38 -6.02
CA GLY A 182 -14.27 9.84 -5.62
C GLY A 182 -14.20 11.37 -5.58
N THR A 183 -15.32 12.06 -5.35
CA THR A 183 -15.39 13.53 -5.38
C THR A 183 -14.75 14.20 -4.17
N ALA A 184 -14.36 13.43 -3.15
CA ALA A 184 -13.67 13.97 -1.97
C ALA A 184 -12.31 14.63 -2.28
N LEU A 185 -11.68 14.26 -3.40
CA LEU A 185 -10.44 14.86 -3.90
C LEU A 185 -10.56 15.09 -5.41
N PRO A 186 -9.75 16.00 -5.99
CA PRO A 186 -9.66 16.18 -7.43
C PRO A 186 -9.22 14.90 -8.14
N GLN A 187 -9.63 14.75 -9.38
CA GLN A 187 -9.10 13.75 -10.29
C GLN A 187 -7.85 14.31 -10.95
N ILE A 188 -6.68 13.80 -10.54
CA ILE A 188 -5.38 14.18 -11.12
C ILE A 188 -4.87 12.98 -11.91
N GLU A 189 -4.57 13.18 -13.17
CA GLU A 189 -4.22 12.08 -14.07
C GLU A 189 -2.84 11.49 -13.78
N ILE A 190 -1.89 12.35 -13.43
CA ILE A 190 -0.50 11.97 -13.17
C ILE A 190 0.09 12.90 -12.11
N ILE A 191 0.88 12.37 -11.18
CA ILE A 191 1.48 13.18 -10.10
C ILE A 191 2.55 14.12 -10.63
N ASP A 192 3.37 13.65 -11.57
CA ASP A 192 4.51 14.39 -12.13
C ASP A 192 4.68 14.02 -13.61
N ASP A 193 4.44 14.98 -14.51
CA ASP A 193 4.53 14.81 -15.96
C ASP A 193 5.97 14.67 -16.49
N GLN A 194 6.97 14.98 -15.65
CA GLN A 194 8.39 14.79 -15.98
C GLN A 194 8.89 13.37 -15.64
N GLN A 195 8.11 12.59 -14.92
CA GLN A 195 8.42 11.21 -14.61
C GLN A 195 7.96 10.28 -15.72
N THR A 196 8.60 9.11 -15.80
CA THR A 196 8.17 8.08 -16.75
C THR A 196 6.73 7.67 -16.50
N GLU A 197 5.93 7.62 -17.56
CA GLU A 197 4.49 7.35 -17.50
C GLU A 197 4.17 6.00 -16.85
N PHE A 198 4.98 4.98 -17.11
CA PHE A 198 4.81 3.64 -16.54
C PHE A 198 5.42 3.46 -15.12
N ALA A 199 5.89 4.53 -14.50
CA ALA A 199 6.42 4.46 -13.14
C ALA A 199 5.31 4.20 -12.13
N SER A 200 5.37 3.09 -11.43
CA SER A 200 4.33 2.69 -10.46
C SER A 200 4.18 3.66 -9.26
N TYR A 201 5.13 4.57 -9.08
CA TYR A 201 5.09 5.63 -8.06
C TYR A 201 4.51 6.94 -8.60
N ASN A 202 4.06 6.97 -9.86
CA ASN A 202 3.47 8.11 -10.53
C ASN A 202 2.04 7.81 -11.03
N PRO A 203 1.11 7.30 -10.17
CA PRO A 203 -0.25 7.00 -10.56
C PRO A 203 -1.12 8.26 -10.59
N SER A 204 -2.39 8.08 -11.02
CA SER A 204 -3.42 9.08 -10.83
C SER A 204 -3.85 9.21 -9.37
N ILE A 205 -4.49 10.33 -9.03
CA ILE A 205 -5.07 10.63 -7.71
C ILE A 205 -6.58 10.77 -7.85
N SER A 206 -7.32 10.35 -6.84
CA SER A 206 -8.76 10.52 -6.73
C SER A 206 -9.21 10.44 -5.27
N GLY A 207 -10.43 10.82 -4.97
CA GLY A 207 -11.04 10.52 -3.66
C GLY A 207 -11.31 9.03 -3.42
N LEU A 208 -11.32 8.20 -4.47
CA LEU A 208 -11.42 6.74 -4.37
C LEU A 208 -10.21 6.10 -5.04
N ASN A 209 -9.29 5.59 -4.22
CA ASN A 209 -8.05 4.97 -4.64
C ASN A 209 -8.07 3.49 -4.25
N LEU A 210 -7.26 2.66 -4.93
CA LEU A 210 -7.14 1.24 -4.62
C LEU A 210 -5.73 0.73 -4.90
N ASN A 211 -5.13 -0.04 -3.97
CA ASN A 211 -3.82 -0.65 -4.15
C ASN A 211 -2.74 0.36 -4.56
N TYR A 212 -2.76 1.57 -4.00
CA TYR A 212 -1.93 2.72 -4.41
C TYR A 212 -2.13 3.13 -5.88
N ASN A 213 -3.32 2.92 -6.44
CA ASN A 213 -3.65 3.12 -7.85
C ASN A 213 -2.65 2.41 -8.78
N ARG A 214 -2.39 1.15 -8.47
CA ARG A 214 -1.49 0.28 -9.24
C ARG A 214 -2.16 -1.06 -9.54
N VAL A 215 -1.92 -1.56 -10.74
CA VAL A 215 -2.30 -2.90 -11.18
C VAL A 215 -1.06 -3.78 -11.27
N TYR A 216 -1.17 -5.03 -10.86
CA TYR A 216 -0.07 -5.99 -10.97
C TYR A 216 -0.11 -6.67 -12.33
N PHE A 217 0.94 -6.45 -13.11
CA PHE A 217 1.15 -7.08 -14.40
C PHE A 217 2.18 -8.20 -14.24
N GLU A 218 1.82 -9.40 -14.68
CA GLU A 218 2.68 -10.58 -14.69
C GLU A 218 2.68 -11.19 -16.07
N TRP A 219 3.84 -11.69 -16.51
CA TRP A 219 3.99 -12.37 -17.79
C TRP A 219 4.87 -13.60 -17.68
N LYS A 220 4.57 -14.59 -18.50
CA LYS A 220 5.35 -15.82 -18.64
C LYS A 220 5.46 -16.19 -20.10
N LYS A 221 6.67 -16.49 -20.57
CA LYS A 221 6.85 -16.97 -21.95
C LYS A 221 6.30 -18.38 -22.10
N GLU A 222 5.49 -18.59 -23.12
CA GLU A 222 4.90 -19.87 -23.51
C GLU A 222 5.12 -20.10 -25.02
N GLY A 223 6.17 -20.88 -25.35
CA GLY A 223 6.60 -21.02 -26.73
C GLY A 223 7.05 -19.68 -27.32
N ASP A 224 6.41 -19.27 -28.42
CA ASP A 224 6.68 -17.99 -29.12
C ASP A 224 5.75 -16.84 -28.61
N THR A 225 4.87 -17.13 -27.68
CA THR A 225 3.93 -16.16 -27.11
C THR A 225 4.19 -15.88 -25.62
N PHE A 226 3.34 -15.04 -25.02
CA PHE A 226 3.36 -14.76 -23.60
C PHE A 226 1.96 -14.94 -23.01
N ALA A 227 1.87 -15.69 -21.92
CA ALA A 227 0.72 -15.60 -21.03
C ALA A 227 0.84 -14.30 -20.22
N LEU A 228 -0.18 -13.46 -20.31
CA LEU A 228 -0.24 -12.15 -19.65
C LEU A 228 -1.36 -12.19 -18.61
N LYS A 229 -1.10 -11.56 -17.45
CA LYS A 229 -2.09 -11.41 -16.40
C LYS A 229 -2.01 -10.02 -15.82
N MET A 230 -3.18 -9.40 -15.60
CA MET A 230 -3.31 -8.16 -14.84
C MET A 230 -4.33 -8.38 -13.72
N ASP A 231 -3.92 -8.12 -12.48
CA ASP A 231 -4.80 -8.31 -11.32
C ASP A 231 -4.64 -7.18 -10.28
N ALA A 232 -5.69 -7.04 -9.47
CA ALA A 232 -5.74 -6.13 -8.33
C ALA A 232 -5.38 -6.89 -7.04
N ARG A 233 -4.13 -7.37 -6.94
CA ARG A 233 -3.75 -8.21 -5.82
C ARG A 233 -3.50 -7.45 -4.53
N ALA A 234 -4.09 -7.98 -3.46
CA ALA A 234 -3.75 -7.73 -2.08
C ALA A 234 -3.30 -9.07 -1.45
N ARG A 235 -3.41 -9.22 -0.15
CA ARG A 235 -2.96 -10.43 0.54
C ARG A 235 -3.91 -11.61 0.37
N LYS A 236 -5.25 -11.37 0.37
CA LYS A 236 -6.31 -12.39 0.29
C LYS A 236 -6.96 -12.44 -1.08
N PHE A 237 -7.24 -11.28 -1.65
CA PHE A 237 -7.93 -11.13 -2.91
C PHE A 237 -6.98 -10.69 -4.02
N ALA A 238 -7.11 -11.30 -5.18
CA ALA A 238 -6.37 -10.96 -6.39
C ALA A 238 -7.29 -11.11 -7.62
N PRO A 239 -8.37 -10.32 -7.71
CA PRO A 239 -9.26 -10.40 -8.85
C PRO A 239 -8.56 -9.92 -10.12
N ASP A 240 -8.80 -10.64 -11.22
CA ASP A 240 -8.39 -10.17 -12.54
C ASP A 240 -9.16 -8.89 -12.86
N VAL A 241 -8.51 -7.96 -13.56
CA VAL A 241 -9.08 -6.67 -13.94
C VAL A 241 -9.18 -6.53 -15.45
N ARG A 242 -10.18 -5.76 -15.90
CA ARG A 242 -10.38 -5.38 -17.30
C ARG A 242 -10.16 -3.89 -17.53
N ILE A 243 -10.19 -3.11 -16.44
CA ILE A 243 -9.90 -1.67 -16.49
C ILE A 243 -8.51 -1.36 -17.05
N ALA A 244 -7.59 -2.30 -16.94
CA ALA A 244 -6.27 -2.23 -17.55
C ALA A 244 -6.04 -3.46 -18.42
N SER A 245 -5.51 -3.24 -19.61
CA SER A 245 -5.13 -4.31 -20.56
C SER A 245 -3.67 -4.17 -20.97
N MET A 246 -3.08 -5.28 -21.41
CA MET A 246 -1.69 -5.33 -21.88
C MET A 246 -1.58 -6.09 -23.19
N SER A 247 -0.89 -5.50 -24.16
CA SER A 247 -0.49 -6.15 -25.40
C SER A 247 1.03 -6.23 -25.54
N VAL A 248 1.52 -7.28 -26.19
CA VAL A 248 2.94 -7.42 -26.53
C VAL A 248 3.14 -6.98 -27.97
N VAL A 249 4.04 -6.03 -28.18
CA VAL A 249 4.31 -5.45 -29.50
C VAL A 249 5.78 -5.57 -29.85
N ASP A 250 6.07 -5.63 -31.15
CA ASP A 250 7.44 -5.67 -31.68
C ASP A 250 7.92 -4.24 -31.92
N ARG A 251 8.57 -3.66 -30.90
CA ARG A 251 9.23 -2.35 -30.95
C ARG A 251 10.47 -2.33 -30.05
N GLY A 252 11.35 -1.35 -30.25
CA GLY A 252 12.49 -1.11 -29.39
C GLY A 252 12.09 -0.27 -28.17
N LEU A 253 11.73 0.98 -28.39
CA LEU A 253 11.34 1.95 -27.37
C LEU A 253 10.02 2.64 -27.79
N PRO A 254 9.23 3.13 -26.82
CA PRO A 254 9.37 2.92 -25.38
C PRO A 254 9.12 1.47 -24.97
N VAL A 255 9.73 1.04 -23.85
CA VAL A 255 9.55 -0.33 -23.36
C VAL A 255 8.09 -0.57 -22.96
N PHE A 256 7.51 0.35 -22.23
CA PHE A 256 6.08 0.40 -21.93
C PHE A 256 5.49 1.67 -22.51
N ASP A 257 4.26 1.59 -22.96
CA ASP A 257 3.51 2.69 -23.55
C ASP A 257 2.06 2.59 -23.11
N HIS A 258 1.41 3.73 -22.91
CA HIS A 258 0.05 3.83 -22.43
C HIS A 258 -0.80 4.65 -23.39
N GLU A 259 -1.97 4.15 -23.69
CA GLU A 259 -2.99 4.88 -24.40
C GLU A 259 -4.26 4.96 -23.55
N ALA A 260 -4.80 6.17 -23.40
CA ALA A 260 -6.07 6.36 -22.75
C ALA A 260 -7.18 5.82 -23.66
N GLY A 261 -7.75 4.68 -23.29
CA GLY A 261 -8.93 4.12 -23.96
C GLY A 261 -10.24 4.69 -23.38
N ASN A 262 -11.36 4.38 -24.04
CA ASN A 262 -12.69 4.68 -23.53
C ASN A 262 -12.95 3.83 -22.26
N ALA A 263 -12.74 4.43 -21.10
CA ALA A 263 -12.89 3.80 -19.78
C ALA A 263 -11.98 2.57 -19.56
N GLN A 264 -10.79 2.57 -20.16
CA GLN A 264 -9.79 1.52 -19.98
C GLN A 264 -8.37 2.10 -20.13
N ASP A 265 -7.43 1.62 -19.31
CA ASP A 265 -6.01 1.83 -19.47
C ASP A 265 -5.45 0.79 -20.46
N VAL A 266 -5.03 1.20 -21.64
CA VAL A 266 -4.50 0.32 -22.67
C VAL A 266 -2.98 0.40 -22.67
N TRP A 267 -2.33 -0.63 -22.14
CA TRP A 267 -0.88 -0.73 -22.10
C TRP A 267 -0.34 -1.60 -23.23
N SER A 268 0.84 -1.26 -23.69
CA SER A 268 1.63 -2.12 -24.54
C SER A 268 3.06 -2.24 -24.05
N VAL A 269 3.67 -3.42 -24.24
CA VAL A 269 5.04 -3.69 -23.81
C VAL A 269 5.86 -4.26 -24.97
N SER A 270 7.12 -3.79 -25.06
CA SER A 270 8.09 -4.31 -26.04
C SER A 270 8.40 -5.79 -25.76
N ARG A 271 8.23 -6.65 -26.78
CA ARG A 271 8.56 -8.07 -26.71
C ARG A 271 9.98 -8.32 -26.23
N SER A 272 10.93 -7.53 -26.71
CA SER A 272 12.35 -7.67 -26.37
C SER A 272 12.67 -7.46 -24.89
N ALA A 273 11.81 -6.76 -24.16
CA ALA A 273 12.01 -6.44 -22.73
C ALA A 273 11.49 -7.53 -21.78
N LEU A 274 10.70 -8.51 -22.27
CA LEU A 274 9.99 -9.45 -21.40
C LEU A 274 10.84 -10.66 -20.96
N GLY A 275 11.87 -11.05 -21.70
CA GLY A 275 12.69 -12.21 -21.37
C GLY A 275 11.88 -13.51 -21.26
N LYS A 276 12.15 -14.30 -20.19
CA LYS A 276 11.44 -15.58 -19.95
C LYS A 276 10.15 -15.41 -19.14
N GLY A 277 10.06 -14.35 -18.37
CA GLY A 277 8.93 -14.03 -17.49
C GLY A 277 9.32 -13.02 -16.44
N GLY A 278 8.32 -12.44 -15.81
CA GLY A 278 8.50 -11.44 -14.75
C GLY A 278 7.19 -10.83 -14.32
N ALA A 279 7.29 -9.82 -13.48
CA ALA A 279 6.16 -9.06 -13.03
C ALA A 279 6.54 -7.64 -12.63
N ARG A 280 5.57 -6.73 -12.68
CA ARG A 280 5.73 -5.36 -12.18
C ARG A 280 4.39 -4.73 -11.86
N TRP A 281 4.42 -3.70 -11.05
CA TRP A 281 3.30 -2.81 -10.85
C TRP A 281 3.29 -1.73 -11.94
N LEU A 282 2.12 -1.48 -12.53
CA LEU A 282 1.87 -0.38 -13.45
C LEU A 282 0.87 0.60 -12.81
N PRO A 283 0.97 1.89 -13.09
CA PRO A 283 0.00 2.86 -12.58
C PRO A 283 -1.36 2.68 -13.26
N VAL A 284 -2.41 3.01 -12.54
CA VAL A 284 -3.80 3.09 -13.04
C VAL A 284 -4.15 4.56 -13.23
N ARG A 285 -4.75 4.92 -14.38
CA ARG A 285 -5.21 6.27 -14.72
C ARG A 285 -6.68 6.50 -14.41
N LEU A 286 -7.43 5.43 -14.18
CA LEU A 286 -8.88 5.44 -13.92
C LEU A 286 -9.20 4.88 -12.52
N PRO A 287 -8.69 5.48 -11.42
CA PRO A 287 -8.72 4.88 -10.08
C PRO A 287 -10.14 4.59 -9.57
N ARG A 288 -11.12 5.44 -9.87
CA ARG A 288 -12.52 5.23 -9.46
C ARG A 288 -13.13 4.00 -10.12
N LEU A 289 -12.91 3.84 -11.42
CA LEU A 289 -13.41 2.68 -12.16
C LEU A 289 -12.67 1.41 -11.74
N TYR A 290 -11.36 1.50 -11.49
CA TYR A 290 -10.56 0.40 -10.96
C TYR A 290 -11.09 -0.10 -9.62
N ALA A 291 -11.32 0.78 -8.66
CA ALA A 291 -11.88 0.40 -7.36
C ALA A 291 -13.30 -0.19 -7.50
N GLY A 292 -14.12 0.39 -8.37
CA GLY A 292 -15.48 -0.09 -8.64
C GLY A 292 -15.48 -1.48 -9.27
N GLU A 293 -14.67 -1.73 -10.29
CA GLU A 293 -14.56 -3.06 -10.93
C GLU A 293 -14.12 -4.13 -9.92
N VAL A 294 -13.10 -3.82 -9.11
CA VAL A 294 -12.61 -4.73 -8.08
C VAL A 294 -13.68 -4.98 -7.02
N PHE A 295 -14.42 -3.94 -6.59
CA PHE A 295 -15.52 -4.11 -5.63
C PHE A 295 -16.61 -5.02 -6.18
N VAL A 296 -17.05 -4.83 -7.44
CA VAL A 296 -18.01 -5.70 -8.11
C VAL A 296 -17.49 -7.15 -8.14
N ALA A 297 -16.22 -7.35 -8.48
CA ALA A 297 -15.64 -8.69 -8.56
C ALA A 297 -15.64 -9.40 -7.19
N VAL A 298 -15.22 -8.71 -6.12
CA VAL A 298 -15.16 -9.30 -4.77
C VAL A 298 -16.54 -9.45 -4.14
N ALA A 299 -17.51 -8.57 -4.46
CA ALA A 299 -18.89 -8.66 -4.00
C ALA A 299 -19.60 -9.86 -4.65
N ASN A 300 -19.51 -9.98 -5.98
CA ASN A 300 -20.10 -11.10 -6.72
C ASN A 300 -19.53 -12.45 -6.26
N ALA A 301 -18.23 -12.51 -5.97
CA ALA A 301 -17.60 -13.70 -5.45
C ALA A 301 -18.10 -14.12 -4.05
N GLN A 302 -18.64 -13.17 -3.30
CA GLN A 302 -19.23 -13.39 -1.98
C GLN A 302 -20.76 -13.53 -2.00
N GLY A 303 -21.38 -13.53 -3.19
CA GLY A 303 -22.83 -13.75 -3.37
C GLY A 303 -23.65 -12.44 -3.33
N VAL A 304 -23.02 -11.28 -3.47
CA VAL A 304 -23.73 -10.00 -3.67
C VAL A 304 -23.70 -9.65 -5.16
N GLU A 305 -24.79 -9.84 -5.84
CA GLU A 305 -24.93 -9.59 -7.29
C GLU A 305 -24.93 -8.09 -7.58
N LEU A 306 -23.84 -7.57 -8.15
CA LEU A 306 -23.74 -6.20 -8.63
C LEU A 306 -23.60 -6.17 -10.16
N PRO A 307 -24.18 -5.14 -10.81
CA PRO A 307 -24.05 -4.97 -12.25
C PRO A 307 -22.60 -4.70 -12.65
N GLN A 308 -22.20 -5.21 -13.82
CA GLN A 308 -20.86 -4.95 -14.38
C GLN A 308 -20.70 -3.51 -14.89
N ALA A 309 -21.79 -2.88 -15.26
CA ALA A 309 -21.78 -1.48 -15.66
C ALA A 309 -21.58 -0.57 -14.44
N LEU A 310 -20.53 0.23 -14.49
CA LEU A 310 -20.19 1.20 -13.44
C LEU A 310 -20.59 2.60 -13.86
N HIS A 311 -21.13 3.35 -12.90
CA HIS A 311 -21.46 4.76 -13.08
C HIS A 311 -20.60 5.62 -12.17
N ILE A 312 -20.02 6.69 -12.72
CA ILE A 312 -19.27 7.66 -11.92
C ILE A 312 -20.23 8.68 -11.34
N ALA A 313 -20.27 8.82 -10.04
CA ALA A 313 -21.05 9.86 -9.38
C ALA A 313 -20.50 11.25 -9.76
N LYS A 314 -21.41 12.16 -10.10
CA LYS A 314 -21.05 13.54 -10.49
C LYS A 314 -20.90 14.47 -9.29
N ARG A 315 -21.42 14.07 -8.14
CA ARG A 315 -21.33 14.78 -6.86
C ARG A 315 -21.35 13.77 -5.73
N ALA A 316 -20.83 14.17 -4.56
CA ALA A 316 -20.94 13.37 -3.35
C ALA A 316 -22.41 13.04 -3.04
N PRO A 317 -22.73 11.79 -2.65
CA PRO A 317 -24.09 11.44 -2.26
C PRO A 317 -24.47 12.17 -0.96
N ASP A 318 -25.74 12.58 -0.87
CA ASP A 318 -26.27 13.17 0.35
C ASP A 318 -26.39 12.08 1.44
N THR A 319 -25.59 12.21 2.49
CA THR A 319 -25.59 11.25 3.60
C THR A 319 -26.85 11.33 4.45
N ALA A 320 -27.66 12.40 4.34
CA ALA A 320 -28.94 12.52 5.01
C ALA A 320 -30.04 11.70 4.31
N GLU A 321 -29.90 11.51 2.98
CA GLU A 321 -30.87 10.79 2.15
C GLU A 321 -30.49 9.30 1.94
N HIS A 322 -29.22 8.93 2.19
CA HIS A 322 -28.69 7.61 1.87
C HIS A 322 -28.20 6.87 3.12
N ARG A 323 -28.55 5.59 3.20
CA ARG A 323 -28.13 4.74 4.33
C ARG A 323 -26.73 4.16 4.10
N ILE A 324 -25.82 4.31 5.06
CA ILE A 324 -24.55 3.57 5.09
C ILE A 324 -24.85 2.10 5.42
N VAL A 325 -24.48 1.19 4.53
CA VAL A 325 -24.65 -0.27 4.67
C VAL A 325 -23.35 -1.01 4.90
N ALA A 326 -22.21 -0.38 4.59
CA ALA A 326 -20.89 -0.90 4.95
C ALA A 326 -19.90 0.27 5.09
N GLN A 327 -18.89 0.08 5.95
CA GLN A 327 -17.86 1.08 6.19
C GLN A 327 -16.52 0.40 6.47
N HIS A 328 -15.44 1.02 5.97
CA HIS A 328 -14.07 0.66 6.27
C HIS A 328 -13.30 1.92 6.65
N ASP A 329 -12.66 1.88 7.81
CA ASP A 329 -11.76 2.94 8.27
C ASP A 329 -10.31 2.52 8.06
N SER A 330 -9.50 3.43 7.55
CA SER A 330 -8.06 3.24 7.42
C SER A 330 -7.39 3.10 8.80
N GLN A 331 -6.12 2.79 8.81
CA GLN A 331 -5.31 3.01 10.02
C GLN A 331 -5.22 4.51 10.34
N ALA A 332 -4.94 4.84 11.62
CA ALA A 332 -4.71 6.21 12.06
C ALA A 332 -3.58 6.88 11.24
N LEU A 333 -3.70 8.19 11.04
CA LEU A 333 -2.78 9.00 10.24
C LEU A 333 -1.32 8.81 10.65
N THR A 334 -1.03 8.70 11.95
CA THR A 334 0.32 8.41 12.46
C THR A 334 0.94 7.15 11.86
N LYS A 335 0.13 6.11 11.61
CA LYS A 335 0.59 4.86 10.97
C LYS A 335 0.79 5.05 9.47
N ILE A 336 -0.12 5.77 8.82
CA ILE A 336 -0.05 6.08 7.39
C ILE A 336 1.22 6.90 7.10
N VAL A 337 1.46 7.96 7.89
CA VAL A 337 2.67 8.81 7.78
C VAL A 337 3.94 7.99 7.99
N LYS A 338 3.98 7.14 9.03
CA LYS A 338 5.14 6.25 9.26
C LYS A 338 5.42 5.35 8.06
N HIS A 339 4.38 4.80 7.45
CA HIS A 339 4.49 3.96 6.26
C HIS A 339 4.96 4.77 5.05
N MET A 340 4.37 5.95 4.83
CA MET A 340 4.75 6.88 3.77
C MET A 340 6.23 7.25 3.84
N LEU A 341 6.72 7.66 5.00
CA LEU A 341 8.13 8.02 5.20
C LEU A 341 9.07 6.82 5.01
N LYS A 342 8.64 5.62 5.40
CA LYS A 342 9.46 4.40 5.25
C LYS A 342 9.60 3.96 3.80
N TYR A 343 8.50 4.01 3.03
CA TYR A 343 8.47 3.48 1.66
C TYR A 343 8.42 4.57 0.58
N SER A 344 8.39 5.83 1.02
CA SER A 344 8.43 6.99 0.13
C SER A 344 7.29 7.03 -0.89
N THR A 345 6.06 6.67 -0.48
CA THR A 345 4.89 6.59 -1.36
C THR A 345 4.41 7.98 -1.78
N ASN A 346 4.49 8.28 -3.09
CA ASN A 346 4.09 9.59 -3.65
C ASN A 346 2.58 9.79 -3.53
N LEU A 347 1.77 8.81 -3.96
CA LEU A 347 0.31 8.89 -3.85
C LEU A 347 -0.13 9.29 -2.44
N THR A 348 0.46 8.68 -1.41
CA THR A 348 0.11 8.99 -0.02
C THR A 348 0.47 10.45 0.33
N ALA A 349 1.62 10.93 -0.13
CA ALA A 349 2.04 12.31 0.15
C ALA A 349 1.09 13.33 -0.47
N GLU A 350 0.71 13.14 -1.72
CA GLU A 350 -0.22 14.02 -2.43
C GLU A 350 -1.60 14.03 -1.76
N ILE A 351 -2.15 12.85 -1.48
CA ILE A 351 -3.44 12.72 -0.81
C ILE A 351 -3.43 13.42 0.56
N LEU A 352 -2.38 13.21 1.36
CA LEU A 352 -2.28 13.85 2.68
C LEU A 352 -2.19 15.38 2.56
N GLY A 353 -1.43 15.88 1.59
CA GLY A 353 -1.34 17.32 1.30
C GLY A 353 -2.70 17.91 0.93
N LEU A 354 -3.40 17.30 -0.02
CA LEU A 354 -4.73 17.73 -0.47
C LEU A 354 -5.77 17.67 0.65
N THR A 355 -5.80 16.56 1.41
CA THR A 355 -6.76 16.38 2.51
C THR A 355 -6.54 17.40 3.62
N ALA A 356 -5.28 17.64 4.01
CA ALA A 356 -4.94 18.63 5.02
C ALA A 356 -5.27 20.06 4.55
N SER A 357 -5.07 20.35 3.27
CA SER A 357 -5.44 21.63 2.67
C SER A 357 -6.95 21.85 2.67
N GLY A 358 -7.72 20.83 2.33
CA GLY A 358 -9.19 20.85 2.45
C GLY A 358 -9.66 21.09 3.89
N ALA A 359 -9.02 20.46 4.89
CA ALA A 359 -9.33 20.69 6.30
C ALA A 359 -9.04 22.13 6.76
N ARG A 360 -8.16 22.84 6.08
CA ARG A 360 -7.91 24.28 6.29
C ARG A 360 -8.90 25.19 5.58
N GLY A 361 -9.86 24.65 4.84
CA GLY A 361 -10.81 25.41 4.05
C GLY A 361 -10.28 25.88 2.69
N LEU A 362 -9.14 25.34 2.22
CA LEU A 362 -8.66 25.54 0.86
C LEU A 362 -9.40 24.55 -0.07
N ASP A 363 -9.75 24.99 -1.26
CA ASP A 363 -10.32 24.06 -2.24
C ASP A 363 -9.19 23.19 -2.83
N PRO A 364 -9.19 21.88 -2.62
CA PRO A 364 -8.19 21.03 -3.23
C PRO A 364 -8.16 21.05 -4.75
N GLN A 365 -9.27 21.46 -5.41
CA GLN A 365 -9.35 21.62 -6.86
C GLN A 365 -8.46 22.77 -7.37
N ASP A 366 -8.24 23.79 -6.54
CA ASP A 366 -7.45 24.98 -6.89
C ASP A 366 -5.94 24.82 -6.64
N LEU A 367 -5.51 23.64 -6.17
CA LEU A 367 -4.11 23.39 -5.79
C LEU A 367 -3.28 22.72 -6.90
N TYR A 368 -3.91 22.42 -8.06
CA TYR A 368 -3.26 21.78 -9.21
C TYR A 368 -3.56 22.52 -10.51
#